data_17a721337641f8a89151299ef58815be
#
_entry.id   17a721337641f8a89151299ef58815be
#
_cell.length_a   1.000
_cell.length_b   1.000
_cell.length_c   1.000
_cell.angle_alpha   90.00
_cell.angle_beta   90.00
_cell.angle_gamma   90.00
#
_symmetry.space_group_name_H-M   'P 1'
#
loop_
_entity.id
_entity.type
_entity.pdbx_description
1 polymer ?
#
loop_
_entity_poly.entity_id
_entity_poly.type
_entity_poly.pdbx_seq_one_letter_code
_entity_poly.pdbx_strand_id
1 'polypeptide(L)'
;MSERRPGERRLAVIGVMLCLFLAALDQTIVSTALPRMIEELHGLDLYAWVATSYLLASVVGLPIFGRLTELMAGKWVFTIAAVIFLAGSALAGLSPSMEALIAFRGLQGFGGGGLFATAITTIGLLYPPRERGRIQGVFGAVFGLSSVIGPWVGGLLTDHLSWRWVFYVNMPVGAVALYFLMRHMPALAPERRSSFDVPGALAMTLWTVPLILACSWGGSTYPWTSPRILGLLALAAAGFGLFIAVERRSRQPLFDLTLFANPTFRWATVALLFFGGTFLGGVMFLPLYLVQVKGFSATNSGLSLVPLTLGTVAGSMLAGQAVMRIGRYKPLLLASSAASLALFLVFHQLLRVDTPLWEVVVLMVLLGFAFGPSMPLYTLAVQNAVTRDRIGTASSATQFFRQVGSTVAVALLGTVFSGTIQAQVSQHLPPQYRVAGEHIQVGEGAGATDLEARVRSGFEQVYREIERALEGDQQAYRRLQEDPLVPRELKEQLPAGGIPAQVQARMARLGEAFEAALNGDEGTRQALLADSQLPAEARQALQSPPRDPAVRRAVVASVRAALNARAQQVAAETERQ
;
A
#
# COMPACT_ATOMS: atom_id res chain seq x y z
N MET A 1 35.27 8.46 27.31
CA MET A 1 34.03 7.62 27.19
C MET A 1 33.98 6.80 28.47
N SER A 2 33.04 7.11 29.39
CA SER A 2 32.85 6.28 30.58
C SER A 2 32.38 4.89 30.13
N GLU A 3 33.12 3.87 30.57
CA GLU A 3 32.80 2.45 30.40
C GLU A 3 31.47 2.14 31.09
N ARG A 4 30.35 2.41 30.40
CA ARG A 4 29.06 1.91 30.90
C ARG A 4 29.04 0.39 30.78
N ARG A 5 28.47 -0.27 31.80
CA ARG A 5 28.31 -1.73 31.83
C ARG A 5 27.60 -2.20 30.54
N PRO A 6 28.05 -3.28 29.90
CA PRO A 6 27.46 -3.78 28.65
C PRO A 6 25.92 -3.97 28.69
N GLY A 7 25.36 -4.18 29.89
CA GLY A 7 23.92 -4.32 30.12
C GLY A 7 23.14 -3.03 29.89
N GLU A 8 23.60 -1.85 30.33
CA GLU A 8 22.89 -0.58 30.16
C GLU A 8 22.79 -0.18 28.69
N ARG A 9 23.82 -0.45 27.89
CA ARG A 9 23.84 -0.21 26.47
C ARG A 9 22.81 -1.08 25.72
N ARG A 10 22.67 -2.37 26.13
CA ARG A 10 21.66 -3.28 25.54
C ARG A 10 20.24 -2.79 25.84
N LEU A 11 19.97 -2.33 27.08
CA LEU A 11 18.65 -1.81 27.47
C LEU A 11 18.29 -0.52 26.72
N ALA A 12 19.24 0.38 26.49
CA ALA A 12 19.04 1.56 25.66
C ALA A 12 18.66 1.17 24.21
N VAL A 13 19.35 0.18 23.63
CA VAL A 13 19.05 -0.32 22.27
C VAL A 13 17.68 -0.98 22.20
N ILE A 14 17.24 -1.70 23.23
CA ILE A 14 15.88 -2.25 23.30
C ILE A 14 14.85 -1.11 23.22
N GLY A 15 15.04 -0.02 23.97
CA GLY A 15 14.15 1.15 23.87
C GLY A 15 14.12 1.75 22.46
N VAL A 16 15.29 1.88 21.80
CA VAL A 16 15.40 2.33 20.42
C VAL A 16 14.65 1.41 19.45
N MET A 17 14.82 0.09 19.61
CA MET A 17 14.17 -0.91 18.75
C MET A 17 12.65 -0.94 18.95
N LEU A 18 12.16 -0.76 20.18
CA LEU A 18 10.73 -0.66 20.46
C LEU A 18 10.11 0.59 19.79
N CYS A 19 10.78 1.74 19.85
CA CYS A 19 10.31 2.94 19.15
C CYS A 19 10.31 2.77 17.65
N LEU A 20 11.33 2.11 17.08
CA LEU A 20 11.38 1.80 15.66
C LEU A 20 10.28 0.81 15.27
N PHE A 21 10.04 -0.20 16.11
CA PHE A 21 8.94 -1.15 15.94
C PHE A 21 7.59 -0.45 15.90
N LEU A 22 7.33 0.50 16.82
CA LEU A 22 6.10 1.30 16.82
C LEU A 22 5.92 2.06 15.52
N ALA A 23 6.95 2.80 15.09
CA ALA A 23 6.87 3.60 13.87
C ALA A 23 6.68 2.73 12.60
N ALA A 24 7.26 1.52 12.58
CA ALA A 24 7.10 0.57 11.48
C ALA A 24 5.75 -0.17 11.54
N LEU A 25 5.30 -0.55 12.74
CA LEU A 25 4.01 -1.19 12.97
C LEU A 25 2.87 -0.28 12.55
N ASP A 26 2.94 1.00 12.92
CA ASP A 26 1.91 1.99 12.62
C ASP A 26 1.66 2.14 11.11
N GLN A 27 2.69 2.05 10.28
CA GLN A 27 2.55 2.11 8.82
C GLN A 27 1.76 0.95 8.24
N THR A 28 1.77 -0.21 8.89
CA THR A 28 1.14 -1.43 8.37
C THR A 28 -0.20 -1.74 9.03
N ILE A 29 -0.35 -1.43 10.33
CA ILE A 29 -1.56 -1.73 11.11
C ILE A 29 -2.75 -0.87 10.65
N VAL A 30 -2.52 0.39 10.25
CA VAL A 30 -3.58 1.34 9.85
C VAL A 30 -4.25 0.91 8.55
N SER A 31 -3.51 0.28 7.62
CA SER A 31 -4.06 -0.14 6.32
C SER A 31 -5.23 -1.13 6.45
N THR A 32 -5.20 -2.01 7.45
CA THR A 32 -6.27 -2.99 7.69
C THR A 32 -7.51 -2.40 8.35
N ALA A 33 -7.34 -1.31 9.10
CA ALA A 33 -8.43 -0.62 9.79
C ALA A 33 -9.12 0.45 8.91
N LEU A 34 -8.47 0.86 7.80
CA LEU A 34 -8.93 1.96 6.95
C LEU A 34 -10.36 1.80 6.43
N PRO A 35 -10.84 0.62 5.98
CA PRO A 35 -12.23 0.46 5.56
C PRO A 35 -13.24 0.82 6.67
N ARG A 36 -12.99 0.38 7.90
CA ARG A 36 -13.86 0.70 9.05
C ARG A 36 -13.81 2.18 9.44
N MET A 37 -12.64 2.83 9.29
CA MET A 37 -12.51 4.28 9.49
C MET A 37 -13.38 5.05 8.49
N ILE A 38 -13.38 4.64 7.21
CA ILE A 38 -14.19 5.25 6.15
C ILE A 38 -15.69 5.07 6.45
N GLU A 39 -16.12 3.87 6.85
CA GLU A 39 -17.50 3.57 7.19
C GLU A 39 -18.01 4.47 8.34
N GLU A 40 -17.20 4.63 9.39
CA GLU A 40 -17.63 5.36 10.60
C GLU A 40 -17.48 6.89 10.47
N LEU A 41 -16.41 7.37 9.82
CA LEU A 41 -16.13 8.79 9.68
C LEU A 41 -16.65 9.42 8.38
N HIS A 42 -17.28 8.62 7.48
CA HIS A 42 -17.91 9.07 6.22
C HIS A 42 -16.99 9.90 5.32
N GLY A 43 -15.73 9.46 5.11
CA GLY A 43 -14.70 10.22 4.40
C GLY A 43 -14.05 9.45 3.25
N LEU A 44 -14.83 8.81 2.36
CA LEU A 44 -14.28 8.02 1.24
C LEU A 44 -13.35 8.85 0.34
N ASP A 45 -13.69 10.11 0.05
CA ASP A 45 -12.87 11.01 -0.79
C ASP A 45 -11.53 11.38 -0.15
N LEU A 46 -11.42 11.24 1.17
CA LEU A 46 -10.26 11.62 1.95
C LEU A 46 -9.38 10.42 2.40
N TYR A 47 -9.79 9.19 2.06
CA TYR A 47 -9.14 7.99 2.61
C TYR A 47 -7.62 7.92 2.33
N ALA A 48 -7.21 8.31 1.12
CA ALA A 48 -5.81 8.33 0.73
C ALA A 48 -4.97 9.29 1.58
N TRP A 49 -5.59 10.36 2.08
CA TRP A 49 -4.93 11.34 2.92
C TRP A 49 -4.50 10.81 4.29
N VAL A 50 -5.16 9.78 4.81
CA VAL A 50 -4.80 9.16 6.10
C VAL A 50 -3.36 8.60 6.05
N ALA A 51 -2.98 7.97 4.95
CA ALA A 51 -1.62 7.48 4.74
C ALA A 51 -0.68 8.61 4.25
N THR A 52 -1.14 9.45 3.31
CA THR A 52 -0.33 10.50 2.68
C THR A 52 0.12 11.56 3.70
N SER A 53 -0.75 12.01 4.62
CA SER A 53 -0.40 12.99 5.64
C SER A 53 0.71 12.50 6.57
N TYR A 54 0.64 11.23 6.97
CA TYR A 54 1.69 10.59 7.75
C TYR A 54 3.02 10.55 6.98
N LEU A 55 3.00 10.11 5.72
CA LEU A 55 4.20 10.01 4.90
C LEU A 55 4.83 11.38 4.65
N LEU A 56 4.05 12.39 4.27
CA LEU A 56 4.51 13.75 4.06
C LEU A 56 5.21 14.31 5.29
N ALA A 57 4.55 14.24 6.44
CA ALA A 57 5.09 14.75 7.70
C ALA A 57 6.32 13.94 8.16
N SER A 58 6.33 12.62 7.93
CA SER A 58 7.48 11.77 8.24
C SER A 58 8.71 12.13 7.42
N VAL A 59 8.55 12.37 6.11
CA VAL A 59 9.65 12.78 5.23
C VAL A 59 10.23 14.13 5.65
N VAL A 60 9.39 15.10 6.02
CA VAL A 60 9.83 16.40 6.55
C VAL A 60 10.52 16.24 7.92
N GLY A 61 10.00 15.38 8.79
CA GLY A 61 10.55 15.12 10.11
C GLY A 61 11.97 14.52 10.07
N LEU A 62 12.26 13.64 9.10
CA LEU A 62 13.55 12.96 9.01
C LEU A 62 14.78 13.89 9.12
N PRO A 63 14.98 14.89 8.25
CA PRO A 63 16.15 15.76 8.32
C PRO A 63 16.11 16.72 9.53
N ILE A 64 14.91 17.19 9.92
CA ILE A 64 14.74 18.07 11.08
C ILE A 64 15.23 17.37 12.34
N PHE A 65 14.76 16.17 12.63
CA PHE A 65 15.19 15.40 13.79
C PHE A 65 16.63 14.92 13.67
N GLY A 66 17.10 14.59 12.44
CA GLY A 66 18.51 14.29 12.20
C GLY A 66 19.41 15.45 12.62
N ARG A 67 19.07 16.68 12.23
CA ARG A 67 19.81 17.88 12.63
C ARG A 67 19.70 18.16 14.13
N LEU A 68 18.51 17.97 14.72
CA LEU A 68 18.31 18.15 16.15
C LEU A 68 19.22 17.23 16.99
N THR A 69 19.56 16.01 16.51
CA THR A 69 20.50 15.13 17.21
C THR A 69 21.93 15.66 17.29
N GLU A 70 22.27 16.65 16.47
CA GLU A 70 23.57 17.33 16.49
C GLU A 70 23.55 18.59 17.38
N LEU A 71 22.34 19.13 17.67
CA LEU A 71 22.13 20.33 18.47
C LEU A 71 21.85 20.04 19.93
N MET A 72 21.21 18.90 20.20
CA MET A 72 20.76 18.50 21.54
C MET A 72 21.25 17.09 21.85
N ALA A 73 21.26 16.75 23.14
CA ALA A 73 21.53 15.36 23.52
C ALA A 73 20.50 14.41 22.88
N GLY A 74 20.99 13.40 22.14
CA GLY A 74 20.16 12.47 21.37
C GLY A 74 19.03 11.82 22.18
N LYS A 75 19.22 11.62 23.48
CA LYS A 75 18.18 11.17 24.42
C LYS A 75 16.93 12.06 24.39
N TRP A 76 17.11 13.38 24.45
CA TRP A 76 15.99 14.31 24.46
C TRP A 76 15.31 14.42 23.10
N VAL A 77 16.09 14.44 22.02
CA VAL A 77 15.55 14.45 20.66
C VAL A 77 14.69 13.21 20.41
N PHE A 78 15.17 12.05 20.84
CA PHE A 78 14.41 10.80 20.73
C PHE A 78 13.13 10.83 21.56
N THR A 79 13.21 11.34 22.80
CA THR A 79 12.05 11.48 23.67
C THR A 79 11.00 12.41 23.07
N ILE A 80 11.41 13.57 22.52
CA ILE A 80 10.50 14.50 21.85
C ILE A 80 9.82 13.82 20.65
N ALA A 81 10.57 13.13 19.81
CA ALA A 81 10.00 12.39 18.67
C ALA A 81 8.99 11.33 19.12
N ALA A 82 9.29 10.57 20.17
CA ALA A 82 8.41 9.56 20.73
C ALA A 82 7.12 10.17 21.35
N VAL A 83 7.26 11.28 22.07
CA VAL A 83 6.10 11.98 22.65
C VAL A 83 5.19 12.53 21.56
N ILE A 84 5.75 13.16 20.51
CA ILE A 84 4.96 13.67 19.37
C ILE A 84 4.25 12.51 18.67
N PHE A 85 4.94 11.39 18.43
CA PHE A 85 4.35 10.19 17.81
C PHE A 85 3.19 9.64 18.64
N LEU A 86 3.39 9.48 19.96
CA LEU A 86 2.36 8.96 20.87
C LEU A 86 1.19 9.92 21.03
N ALA A 87 1.46 11.22 21.15
CA ALA A 87 0.40 12.24 21.20
C ALA A 87 -0.43 12.23 19.91
N GLY A 88 0.22 12.20 18.72
CA GLY A 88 -0.46 12.08 17.45
C GLY A 88 -1.29 10.79 17.36
N SER A 89 -0.75 9.67 17.85
CA SER A 89 -1.46 8.39 17.91
C SER A 89 -2.69 8.44 18.83
N ALA A 90 -2.56 8.97 20.04
CA ALA A 90 -3.68 9.11 20.96
C ALA A 90 -4.79 9.99 20.38
N LEU A 91 -4.43 11.13 19.79
CA LEU A 91 -5.37 12.04 19.12
C LEU A 91 -6.03 11.40 17.89
N ALA A 92 -5.29 10.62 17.10
CA ALA A 92 -5.84 9.87 15.98
C ALA A 92 -6.90 8.85 16.43
N GLY A 93 -6.68 8.17 17.56
CA GLY A 93 -7.68 7.29 18.16
C GLY A 93 -8.93 8.02 18.69
N LEU A 94 -8.81 9.32 19.02
CA LEU A 94 -9.92 10.17 19.47
C LEU A 94 -10.62 10.94 18.35
N SER A 95 -10.19 10.77 17.08
CA SER A 95 -10.69 11.56 15.95
C SER A 95 -12.21 11.47 15.79
N PRO A 96 -12.91 12.62 15.74
CA PRO A 96 -14.34 12.68 15.50
C PRO A 96 -14.70 12.75 14.00
N SER A 97 -13.73 13.08 13.13
CA SER A 97 -13.93 13.22 11.69
C SER A 97 -12.69 12.76 10.92
N MET A 98 -12.82 12.57 9.60
CA MET A 98 -11.71 12.17 8.72
C MET A 98 -10.63 13.26 8.65
N GLU A 99 -11.00 14.54 8.62
CA GLU A 99 -10.06 15.67 8.59
C GLU A 99 -9.23 15.73 9.88
N ALA A 100 -9.87 15.51 11.04
CA ALA A 100 -9.16 15.45 12.31
C ALA A 100 -8.17 14.28 12.34
N LEU A 101 -8.61 13.11 11.84
CA LEU A 101 -7.75 11.94 11.71
C LEU A 101 -6.53 12.26 10.84
N ILE A 102 -6.72 12.86 9.67
CA ILE A 102 -5.65 13.26 8.75
C ILE A 102 -4.65 14.22 9.42
N ALA A 103 -5.15 15.25 10.13
CA ALA A 103 -4.31 16.19 10.84
C ALA A 103 -3.47 15.51 11.94
N PHE A 104 -4.08 14.62 12.73
CA PHE A 104 -3.38 13.90 13.78
C PHE A 104 -2.44 12.83 13.22
N ARG A 105 -2.74 12.23 12.08
CA ARG A 105 -1.82 11.39 11.32
C ARG A 105 -0.60 12.17 10.84
N GLY A 106 -0.77 13.42 10.40
CA GLY A 106 0.35 14.30 10.09
C GLY A 106 1.26 14.53 11.32
N LEU A 107 0.68 14.86 12.47
CA LEU A 107 1.43 15.00 13.73
C LEU A 107 2.18 13.72 14.10
N GLN A 108 1.50 12.58 14.04
CA GLN A 108 2.07 11.26 14.31
C GLN A 108 3.19 10.93 13.34
N GLY A 109 3.01 11.21 12.04
CA GLY A 109 4.02 11.00 11.00
C GLY A 109 5.28 11.82 11.24
N PHE A 110 5.15 13.09 11.65
CA PHE A 110 6.29 13.94 12.01
C PHE A 110 7.12 13.32 13.14
N GLY A 111 6.46 12.84 14.20
CA GLY A 111 7.11 12.07 15.26
C GLY A 111 7.74 10.77 14.74
N GLY A 112 7.05 10.04 13.85
CA GLY A 112 7.52 8.80 13.22
C GLY A 112 8.82 9.00 12.43
N GLY A 113 8.89 10.05 11.61
CA GLY A 113 10.12 10.45 10.92
C GLY A 113 11.26 10.73 11.89
N GLY A 114 10.94 11.44 13.00
CA GLY A 114 11.88 11.68 14.09
C GLY A 114 12.39 10.40 14.75
N LEU A 115 11.52 9.42 15.01
CA LEU A 115 11.90 8.11 15.56
C LEU A 115 12.87 7.37 14.64
N PHE A 116 12.61 7.34 13.33
CA PHE A 116 13.52 6.72 12.36
C PHE A 116 14.88 7.41 12.31
N ALA A 117 14.92 8.75 12.19
CA ALA A 117 16.15 9.51 12.11
C ALA A 117 17.00 9.33 13.37
N THR A 118 16.38 9.45 14.54
CA THR A 118 17.08 9.37 15.83
C THR A 118 17.53 7.95 16.16
N ALA A 119 16.75 6.90 15.76
CA ALA A 119 17.13 5.52 15.96
C ALA A 119 18.43 5.18 15.22
N ILE A 120 18.48 5.52 13.92
CA ILE A 120 19.65 5.24 13.09
C ILE A 120 20.87 6.03 13.57
N THR A 121 20.70 7.30 13.91
CA THR A 121 21.76 8.16 14.45
C THR A 121 22.30 7.63 15.77
N THR A 122 21.40 7.25 16.68
CA THR A 122 21.76 6.70 18.00
C THR A 122 22.66 5.47 17.88
N ILE A 123 22.37 4.56 16.97
CA ILE A 123 23.24 3.40 16.74
C ILE A 123 24.60 3.82 16.20
N GLY A 124 24.63 4.78 15.27
CA GLY A 124 25.87 5.34 14.75
C GLY A 124 26.76 5.97 15.85
N LEU A 125 26.14 6.53 16.89
CA LEU A 125 26.84 7.14 18.02
C LEU A 125 27.23 6.15 19.12
N LEU A 126 26.38 5.16 19.41
CA LEU A 126 26.58 4.22 20.51
C LEU A 126 27.54 3.09 20.17
N TYR A 127 27.66 2.71 18.90
CA TYR A 127 28.43 1.55 18.47
C TYR A 127 29.65 1.92 17.63
N PRO A 128 30.81 1.24 17.86
CA PRO A 128 31.95 1.39 16.98
C PRO A 128 31.61 0.87 15.58
N PRO A 129 32.30 1.33 14.53
CA PRO A 129 32.00 0.99 13.13
C PRO A 129 31.83 -0.51 12.85
N ARG A 130 32.62 -1.36 13.51
CA ARG A 130 32.58 -2.83 13.34
C ARG A 130 31.28 -3.46 13.82
N GLU A 131 30.67 -2.94 14.91
CA GLU A 131 29.46 -3.51 15.50
C GLU A 131 28.17 -2.95 14.89
N ARG A 132 28.22 -1.77 14.24
CA ARG A 132 27.03 -1.09 13.65
C ARG A 132 26.29 -1.99 12.67
N GLY A 133 27.03 -2.72 11.81
CA GLY A 133 26.44 -3.60 10.81
C GLY A 133 25.51 -4.65 11.41
N ARG A 134 25.92 -5.27 12.53
CA ARG A 134 25.10 -6.27 13.25
C ARG A 134 23.82 -5.67 13.80
N ILE A 135 23.93 -4.52 14.45
CA ILE A 135 22.77 -3.86 15.07
C ILE A 135 21.82 -3.31 14.00
N GLN A 136 22.34 -2.77 12.90
CA GLN A 136 21.52 -2.34 11.77
C GLN A 136 20.84 -3.53 11.05
N GLY A 137 21.43 -4.72 11.05
CA GLY A 137 20.77 -5.95 10.61
C GLY A 137 19.52 -6.28 11.43
N VAL A 138 19.54 -6.00 12.75
CA VAL A 138 18.36 -6.15 13.62
C VAL A 138 17.27 -5.13 13.27
N PHE A 139 17.60 -3.95 12.73
CA PHE A 139 16.61 -2.99 12.22
C PHE A 139 15.74 -3.59 11.11
N GLY A 140 16.38 -4.27 10.15
CA GLY A 140 15.66 -4.98 9.11
C GLY A 140 14.71 -6.03 9.66
N ALA A 141 15.14 -6.76 10.71
CA ALA A 141 14.30 -7.74 11.39
C ALA A 141 13.11 -7.10 12.10
N VAL A 142 13.29 -5.96 12.78
CA VAL A 142 12.22 -5.22 13.44
C VAL A 142 11.18 -4.74 12.41
N PHE A 143 11.64 -4.18 11.29
CA PHE A 143 10.77 -3.72 10.22
C PHE A 143 9.98 -4.89 9.61
N GLY A 144 10.67 -5.99 9.35
CA GLY A 144 10.04 -7.20 8.84
C GLY A 144 9.00 -7.78 9.78
N LEU A 145 9.31 -7.85 11.07
CA LEU A 145 8.37 -8.32 12.10
C LEU A 145 7.13 -7.43 12.17
N SER A 146 7.31 -6.10 12.09
CA SER A 146 6.21 -5.14 12.06
C SER A 146 5.30 -5.33 10.84
N SER A 147 5.86 -5.65 9.68
CA SER A 147 5.10 -5.88 8.44
C SER A 147 4.21 -7.13 8.50
N VAL A 148 4.59 -8.13 9.29
CA VAL A 148 3.80 -9.35 9.51
C VAL A 148 2.78 -9.16 10.63
N ILE A 149 3.22 -8.61 11.77
CA ILE A 149 2.38 -8.44 12.97
C ILE A 149 1.31 -7.36 12.72
N GLY A 150 1.65 -6.29 11.98
CA GLY A 150 0.77 -5.13 11.76
C GLY A 150 -0.59 -5.50 11.21
N PRO A 151 -0.69 -6.12 10.02
CA PRO A 151 -1.98 -6.52 9.46
C PRO A 151 -2.74 -7.50 10.33
N TRP A 152 -2.06 -8.43 10.99
CA TRP A 152 -2.71 -9.41 11.86
C TRP A 152 -3.32 -8.76 13.11
N VAL A 153 -2.53 -7.96 13.82
CA VAL A 153 -3.02 -7.24 15.02
C VAL A 153 -4.06 -6.20 14.63
N GLY A 154 -3.86 -5.49 13.49
CA GLY A 154 -4.79 -4.48 13.00
C GLY A 154 -6.16 -5.07 12.67
N GLY A 155 -6.20 -6.20 11.97
CA GLY A 155 -7.43 -6.95 11.72
C GLY A 155 -8.10 -7.40 13.01
N LEU A 156 -7.36 -8.05 13.91
CA LEU A 156 -7.90 -8.52 15.20
C LEU A 156 -8.51 -7.39 16.03
N LEU A 157 -7.82 -6.26 16.14
CA LEU A 157 -8.30 -5.12 16.91
C LEU A 157 -9.54 -4.47 16.26
N THR A 158 -9.55 -4.38 14.93
CA THR A 158 -10.65 -3.78 14.18
C THR A 158 -11.91 -4.63 14.20
N ASP A 159 -11.76 -5.96 14.10
CA ASP A 159 -12.88 -6.90 14.05
C ASP A 159 -13.52 -7.13 15.41
N HIS A 160 -12.72 -7.16 16.51
CA HIS A 160 -13.20 -7.53 17.84
C HIS A 160 -13.41 -6.36 18.81
N LEU A 161 -12.76 -5.21 18.55
CA LEU A 161 -12.87 -4.04 19.43
C LEU A 161 -13.35 -2.82 18.64
N SER A 162 -12.42 -2.03 18.12
CA SER A 162 -12.68 -0.84 17.29
C SER A 162 -11.40 -0.49 16.54
N TRP A 163 -11.52 0.12 15.36
CA TRP A 163 -10.38 0.65 14.62
C TRP A 163 -9.54 1.65 15.44
N ARG A 164 -10.11 2.32 16.43
CA ARG A 164 -9.41 3.25 17.32
C ARG A 164 -8.28 2.58 18.10
N TRP A 165 -8.41 1.29 18.40
CA TRP A 165 -7.41 0.53 19.12
C TRP A 165 -6.12 0.30 18.34
N VAL A 166 -6.14 0.43 17.00
CA VAL A 166 -4.89 0.37 16.21
C VAL A 166 -3.95 1.53 16.54
N PHE A 167 -4.49 2.64 17.04
CA PHE A 167 -3.72 3.78 17.55
C PHE A 167 -3.36 3.62 19.02
N TYR A 168 -4.28 3.13 19.85
CA TYR A 168 -4.04 2.98 21.29
C TYR A 168 -3.05 1.86 21.63
N VAL A 169 -2.87 0.85 20.78
CA VAL A 169 -1.84 -0.19 20.95
C VAL A 169 -0.42 0.41 21.03
N ASN A 170 -0.22 1.59 20.44
CA ASN A 170 1.05 2.30 20.53
C ASN A 170 1.35 2.85 21.92
N MET A 171 0.33 3.10 22.77
CA MET A 171 0.50 3.70 24.10
C MET A 171 1.30 2.81 25.06
N PRO A 172 0.90 1.55 25.33
CA PRO A 172 1.63 0.69 26.27
C PRO A 172 3.04 0.40 25.78
N VAL A 173 3.22 0.10 24.49
CA VAL A 173 4.54 -0.19 23.92
C VAL A 173 5.44 1.07 23.95
N GLY A 174 4.85 2.23 23.65
CA GLY A 174 5.53 3.53 23.70
C GLY A 174 5.94 3.93 25.11
N ALA A 175 5.09 3.68 26.11
CA ALA A 175 5.42 3.92 27.52
C ALA A 175 6.64 3.07 27.96
N VAL A 176 6.65 1.79 27.61
CA VAL A 176 7.80 0.91 27.87
C VAL A 176 9.05 1.39 27.13
N ALA A 177 8.92 1.76 25.86
CA ALA A 177 10.04 2.29 25.08
C ALA A 177 10.60 3.59 25.69
N LEU A 178 9.74 4.54 26.08
CA LEU A 178 10.14 5.78 26.77
C LEU A 178 10.82 5.49 28.10
N TYR A 179 10.32 4.54 28.88
CA TYR A 179 10.97 4.13 30.15
C TYR A 179 12.42 3.68 29.89
N PHE A 180 12.65 2.78 28.92
CA PHE A 180 13.99 2.31 28.59
C PHE A 180 14.88 3.44 28.08
N LEU A 181 14.38 4.33 27.25
CA LEU A 181 15.10 5.50 26.73
C LEU A 181 15.49 6.44 27.88
N MET A 182 14.52 6.81 28.70
CA MET A 182 14.76 7.77 29.79
C MET A 182 15.70 7.23 30.85
N ARG A 183 15.63 5.93 31.14
CA ARG A 183 16.42 5.31 32.21
C ARG A 183 17.83 4.91 31.78
N HIS A 184 18.02 4.45 30.53
CA HIS A 184 19.25 3.79 30.11
C HIS A 184 19.98 4.51 28.98
N MET A 185 19.31 5.39 28.18
CA MET A 185 19.97 6.10 27.11
C MET A 185 20.91 7.19 27.66
N PRO A 186 22.19 7.21 27.24
CA PRO A 186 23.12 8.25 27.66
C PRO A 186 22.71 9.60 27.06
N ALA A 187 22.79 10.66 27.88
CA ALA A 187 22.67 12.04 27.41
C ALA A 187 24.02 12.44 26.77
N LEU A 188 24.25 11.96 25.52
CA LEU A 188 25.42 12.38 24.76
C LEU A 188 25.23 13.86 24.41
N ALA A 189 26.01 14.73 25.06
CA ALA A 189 26.00 16.15 24.79
C ALA A 189 26.53 16.42 23.37
N PRO A 190 25.97 17.42 22.66
CA PRO A 190 26.49 17.83 21.36
C PRO A 190 27.93 18.35 21.50
N GLU A 191 28.79 18.03 20.53
CA GLU A 191 30.19 18.47 20.54
C GLU A 191 30.34 19.96 20.25
N ARG A 192 29.33 20.55 19.60
CA ARG A 192 29.31 21.99 19.26
C ARG A 192 27.95 22.59 19.56
N ARG A 193 27.94 23.85 20.05
CA ARG A 193 26.73 24.65 20.10
C ARG A 193 26.49 25.25 18.71
N SER A 194 25.39 24.84 18.07
CA SER A 194 24.97 25.39 16.78
C SER A 194 23.49 25.77 16.83
N SER A 195 23.05 26.63 15.91
CA SER A 195 21.65 27.03 15.80
C SER A 195 20.90 26.12 14.82
N PHE A 196 19.58 26.06 14.96
CA PHE A 196 18.72 25.34 14.01
C PHE A 196 18.42 26.24 12.80
N ASP A 197 18.55 25.69 11.59
CA ASP A 197 18.27 26.36 10.33
C ASP A 197 16.77 26.28 9.98
N VAL A 198 15.99 27.23 10.52
CA VAL A 198 14.55 27.33 10.22
C VAL A 198 14.30 27.65 8.74
N PRO A 199 15.01 28.63 8.10
CA PRO A 199 14.84 28.87 6.66
C PRO A 199 15.12 27.64 5.79
N GLY A 200 16.17 26.86 6.09
CA GLY A 200 16.48 25.61 5.40
C GLY A 200 15.37 24.57 5.54
N ALA A 201 14.82 24.41 6.76
CA ALA A 201 13.72 23.48 7.01
C ALA A 201 12.44 23.87 6.26
N LEU A 202 12.10 25.16 6.22
CA LEU A 202 10.94 25.66 5.46
C LEU A 202 11.14 25.50 3.95
N ALA A 203 12.31 25.85 3.43
CA ALA A 203 12.62 25.69 2.02
C ALA A 203 12.62 24.21 1.61
N MET A 204 13.13 23.30 2.46
CA MET A 204 13.06 21.87 2.25
C MET A 204 11.59 21.38 2.18
N THR A 205 10.75 21.83 3.10
CA THR A 205 9.33 21.49 3.11
C THR A 205 8.63 21.98 1.85
N LEU A 206 8.96 23.18 1.40
CA LEU A 206 8.36 23.83 0.22
C LEU A 206 8.60 23.07 -1.09
N TRP A 207 9.70 22.34 -1.24
CA TRP A 207 9.90 21.53 -2.43
C TRP A 207 9.49 20.09 -2.25
N THR A 208 9.66 19.52 -1.05
CA THR A 208 9.40 18.11 -0.79
C THR A 208 7.91 17.79 -0.79
N VAL A 209 7.09 18.63 -0.14
CA VAL A 209 5.64 18.42 -0.03
C VAL A 209 4.97 18.49 -1.41
N PRO A 210 5.18 19.53 -2.24
CA PRO A 210 4.59 19.54 -3.58
C PRO A 210 5.07 18.41 -4.48
N LEU A 211 6.35 18.00 -4.37
CA LEU A 211 6.86 16.85 -5.13
C LEU A 211 6.12 15.57 -4.77
N ILE A 212 5.98 15.26 -3.47
CA ILE A 212 5.29 14.05 -3.01
C ILE A 212 3.81 14.08 -3.40
N LEU A 213 3.14 15.25 -3.29
CA LEU A 213 1.75 15.41 -3.73
C LEU A 213 1.62 15.22 -5.24
N ALA A 214 2.51 15.80 -6.04
CA ALA A 214 2.52 15.61 -7.48
C ALA A 214 2.69 14.13 -7.85
N CYS A 215 3.58 13.41 -7.17
CA CYS A 215 3.78 11.98 -7.36
C CYS A 215 2.59 11.14 -6.86
N SER A 216 1.95 11.54 -5.77
CA SER A 216 0.81 10.80 -5.19
C SER A 216 -0.46 10.93 -6.04
N TRP A 217 -0.69 12.09 -6.65
CA TRP A 217 -1.89 12.39 -7.44
C TRP A 217 -1.68 12.25 -8.94
N GLY A 218 -0.44 12.38 -9.42
CA GLY A 218 -0.10 12.30 -10.84
C GLY A 218 -0.33 10.89 -11.39
N GLY A 219 -1.08 10.81 -12.50
CA GLY A 219 -1.42 9.54 -13.15
C GLY A 219 -2.51 8.72 -12.44
N SER A 220 -2.89 9.11 -11.20
CA SER A 220 -3.97 8.46 -10.45
C SER A 220 -5.22 9.35 -10.35
N THR A 221 -5.12 10.45 -9.61
CA THR A 221 -6.23 11.38 -9.39
C THR A 221 -6.32 12.43 -10.51
N TYR A 222 -5.16 12.89 -11.01
CA TYR A 222 -5.07 13.87 -12.09
C TYR A 222 -4.09 13.40 -13.16
N PRO A 223 -4.37 13.66 -14.46
CA PRO A 223 -3.39 13.43 -15.53
C PRO A 223 -2.10 14.21 -15.25
N TRP A 224 -0.95 13.63 -15.62
CA TRP A 224 0.35 14.27 -15.46
C TRP A 224 0.45 15.64 -16.14
N THR A 225 -0.31 15.84 -17.22
CA THR A 225 -0.40 17.10 -17.97
C THR A 225 -1.36 18.12 -17.36
N SER A 226 -2.06 17.79 -16.28
CA SER A 226 -3.01 18.71 -15.66
C SER A 226 -2.33 19.95 -15.08
N PRO A 227 -2.94 21.13 -15.14
CA PRO A 227 -2.39 22.35 -14.56
C PRO A 227 -2.06 22.22 -13.07
N ARG A 228 -2.80 21.39 -12.33
CA ARG A 228 -2.57 21.12 -10.90
C ARG A 228 -1.24 20.40 -10.67
N ILE A 229 -0.99 19.31 -11.41
CA ILE A 229 0.26 18.54 -11.29
C ILE A 229 1.45 19.36 -11.80
N LEU A 230 1.30 20.04 -12.95
CA LEU A 230 2.35 20.93 -13.47
C LEU A 230 2.66 22.06 -12.50
N GLY A 231 1.64 22.66 -11.86
CA GLY A 231 1.81 23.67 -10.82
C GLY A 231 2.56 23.14 -9.60
N LEU A 232 2.23 21.94 -9.12
CA LEU A 232 2.96 21.30 -8.01
C LEU A 232 4.41 21.00 -8.38
N LEU A 233 4.68 20.49 -9.59
CA LEU A 233 6.04 20.22 -10.07
C LEU A 233 6.84 21.52 -10.24
N ALA A 234 6.23 22.59 -10.76
CA ALA A 234 6.86 23.90 -10.86
C ALA A 234 7.19 24.47 -9.46
N LEU A 235 6.26 24.35 -8.52
CA LEU A 235 6.48 24.76 -7.12
C LEU A 235 7.59 23.94 -6.46
N ALA A 236 7.61 22.62 -6.70
CA ALA A 236 8.69 21.76 -6.21
C ALA A 236 10.05 22.15 -6.80
N ALA A 237 10.13 22.44 -8.10
CA ALA A 237 11.36 22.88 -8.76
C ALA A 237 11.84 24.24 -8.25
N ALA A 238 10.93 25.22 -8.14
CA ALA A 238 11.25 26.55 -7.56
C ALA A 238 11.67 26.45 -6.09
N GLY A 239 10.94 25.66 -5.30
CA GLY A 239 11.27 25.35 -3.91
C GLY A 239 12.62 24.66 -3.74
N PHE A 240 12.98 23.73 -4.65
CA PHE A 240 14.29 23.08 -4.67
C PHE A 240 15.40 24.08 -4.97
N GLY A 241 15.21 24.97 -5.96
CA GLY A 241 16.14 26.05 -6.23
C GLY A 241 16.34 26.99 -5.03
N LEU A 242 15.24 27.37 -4.37
CA LEU A 242 15.28 28.14 -3.14
C LEU A 242 16.02 27.40 -2.02
N PHE A 243 15.73 26.12 -1.82
CA PHE A 243 16.41 25.27 -0.85
C PHE A 243 17.94 25.28 -1.05
N ILE A 244 18.40 25.04 -2.27
CA ILE A 244 19.84 25.07 -2.58
C ILE A 244 20.43 26.47 -2.32
N ALA A 245 19.70 27.54 -2.65
CA ALA A 245 20.17 28.93 -2.40
C ALA A 245 20.29 29.25 -0.90
N VAL A 246 19.32 28.81 -0.09
CA VAL A 246 19.31 28.97 1.36
C VAL A 246 20.44 28.15 2.00
N GLU A 247 20.55 26.86 1.67
CA GLU A 247 21.56 25.95 2.22
C GLU A 247 22.99 26.42 1.91
N ARG A 248 23.23 26.98 0.71
CA ARG A 248 24.54 27.53 0.34
C ARG A 248 24.90 28.81 1.13
N ARG A 249 23.92 29.57 1.61
CA ARG A 249 24.12 30.79 2.37
C ARG A 249 24.11 30.58 3.88
N SER A 250 23.51 29.47 4.32
CA SER A 250 23.42 29.13 5.74
C SER A 250 24.81 28.82 6.32
N ARG A 251 25.14 29.43 7.46
CA ARG A 251 26.34 29.06 8.21
C ARG A 251 26.23 27.69 8.89
N GLN A 252 25.01 27.25 9.10
CA GLN A 252 24.71 25.99 9.79
C GLN A 252 23.54 25.27 9.08
N PRO A 253 23.78 24.79 7.86
CA PRO A 253 22.74 24.27 7.00
C PRO A 253 22.04 23.06 7.63
N LEU A 254 20.75 22.89 7.31
CA LEU A 254 19.98 21.70 7.66
C LEU A 254 20.57 20.46 6.95
N PHE A 255 20.88 20.64 5.67
CA PHE A 255 21.57 19.67 4.82
C PHE A 255 22.95 20.20 4.43
N ASP A 256 24.00 19.65 5.04
CA ASP A 256 25.36 20.05 4.66
C ASP A 256 25.70 19.54 3.26
N LEU A 257 25.53 20.42 2.26
CA LEU A 257 25.83 20.09 0.85
C LEU A 257 27.28 19.66 0.63
N THR A 258 28.21 19.99 1.55
CA THR A 258 29.60 19.55 1.46
C THR A 258 29.74 18.03 1.63
N LEU A 259 28.77 17.35 2.22
CA LEU A 259 28.73 15.90 2.32
C LEU A 259 28.75 15.23 0.94
N PHE A 260 28.15 15.86 -0.08
CA PHE A 260 28.15 15.35 -1.45
C PHE A 260 29.51 15.41 -2.15
N ALA A 261 30.48 16.17 -1.60
CA ALA A 261 31.87 16.11 -2.05
C ALA A 261 32.50 14.77 -1.71
N ASN A 262 32.04 14.09 -0.65
CA ASN A 262 32.49 12.74 -0.32
C ASN A 262 31.86 11.72 -1.29
N PRO A 263 32.66 10.99 -2.09
CA PRO A 263 32.13 10.06 -3.11
C PRO A 263 31.33 8.92 -2.48
N THR A 264 31.68 8.43 -1.28
CA THR A 264 30.92 7.38 -0.60
C THR A 264 29.53 7.86 -0.22
N PHE A 265 29.41 9.07 0.37
CA PHE A 265 28.12 9.67 0.70
C PHE A 265 27.28 9.88 -0.55
N ARG A 266 27.85 10.53 -1.58
CA ARG A 266 27.16 10.84 -2.83
C ARG A 266 26.57 9.61 -3.49
N TRP A 267 27.39 8.59 -3.76
CA TRP A 267 26.94 7.39 -4.45
C TRP A 267 26.03 6.51 -3.61
N ALA A 268 26.23 6.44 -2.28
CA ALA A 268 25.33 5.73 -1.39
C ALA A 268 23.93 6.38 -1.34
N THR A 269 23.86 7.72 -1.33
CA THR A 269 22.59 8.46 -1.36
C THR A 269 21.86 8.25 -2.69
N VAL A 270 22.57 8.33 -3.82
CA VAL A 270 22.00 8.03 -5.14
C VAL A 270 21.49 6.58 -5.22
N ALA A 271 22.28 5.62 -4.75
CA ALA A 271 21.86 4.23 -4.72
C ALA A 271 20.63 4.00 -3.84
N LEU A 272 20.53 4.65 -2.67
CA LEU A 272 19.38 4.56 -1.78
C LEU A 272 18.12 5.19 -2.38
N LEU A 273 18.24 6.26 -3.16
CA LEU A 273 17.13 6.87 -3.88
C LEU A 273 16.49 5.86 -4.84
N PHE A 274 17.28 5.17 -5.65
CA PHE A 274 16.78 4.13 -6.56
C PHE A 274 16.34 2.86 -5.82
N PHE A 275 17.09 2.44 -4.79
CA PHE A 275 16.76 1.27 -3.98
C PHE A 275 15.40 1.42 -3.28
N GLY A 276 15.10 2.62 -2.76
CA GLY A 276 13.81 2.89 -2.14
C GLY A 276 12.65 2.57 -3.08
N GLY A 277 12.76 3.00 -4.34
CA GLY A 277 11.76 2.72 -5.37
C GLY A 277 11.64 1.25 -5.74
N THR A 278 12.78 0.60 -5.95
CA THR A 278 12.84 -0.82 -6.30
C THR A 278 12.25 -1.70 -5.20
N PHE A 279 12.58 -1.42 -3.95
CA PHE A 279 12.05 -2.14 -2.78
C PHE A 279 10.53 -1.96 -2.64
N LEU A 280 10.06 -0.71 -2.68
CA LEU A 280 8.63 -0.42 -2.52
C LEU A 280 7.81 -0.92 -3.71
N GLY A 281 8.36 -0.88 -4.93
CA GLY A 281 7.78 -1.51 -6.11
C GLY A 281 7.56 -3.02 -5.91
N GLY A 282 8.56 -3.74 -5.42
CA GLY A 282 8.42 -5.16 -5.08
C GLY A 282 7.34 -5.42 -4.02
N VAL A 283 7.32 -4.61 -2.96
CA VAL A 283 6.33 -4.71 -1.87
C VAL A 283 4.90 -4.44 -2.36
N MET A 284 4.71 -3.56 -3.35
CA MET A 284 3.39 -3.15 -3.84
C MET A 284 2.86 -4.06 -4.96
N PHE A 285 3.69 -4.38 -5.95
CA PHE A 285 3.23 -5.10 -7.14
C PHE A 285 3.20 -6.62 -6.99
N LEU A 286 3.99 -7.22 -6.08
CA LEU A 286 3.93 -8.67 -5.84
C LEU A 286 2.61 -9.13 -5.20
N PRO A 287 2.10 -8.48 -4.13
CA PRO A 287 0.76 -8.80 -3.62
C PRO A 287 -0.34 -8.56 -4.66
N LEU A 288 -0.23 -7.49 -5.45
CA LEU A 288 -1.18 -7.20 -6.53
C LEU A 288 -1.25 -8.36 -7.54
N TYR A 289 -0.10 -8.91 -7.94
CA TYR A 289 -0.04 -10.11 -8.78
C TYR A 289 -0.72 -11.31 -8.10
N LEU A 290 -0.44 -11.56 -6.82
CA LEU A 290 -1.02 -12.69 -6.09
C LEU A 290 -2.54 -12.58 -5.94
N VAL A 291 -3.07 -11.37 -5.72
CA VAL A 291 -4.52 -11.14 -5.63
C VAL A 291 -5.18 -11.22 -7.00
N GLN A 292 -4.68 -10.47 -7.99
CA GLN A 292 -5.36 -10.29 -9.28
C GLN A 292 -5.15 -11.49 -10.23
N VAL A 293 -3.98 -12.12 -10.17
CA VAL A 293 -3.64 -13.23 -11.11
C VAL A 293 -3.84 -14.59 -10.46
N LYS A 294 -3.48 -14.74 -9.17
CA LYS A 294 -3.58 -16.02 -8.45
C LYS A 294 -4.85 -16.18 -7.62
N GLY A 295 -5.72 -15.16 -7.54
CA GLY A 295 -7.01 -15.24 -6.86
C GLY A 295 -6.93 -15.27 -5.34
N PHE A 296 -5.85 -14.77 -4.72
CA PHE A 296 -5.76 -14.68 -3.27
C PHE A 296 -6.79 -13.70 -2.72
N SER A 297 -7.41 -14.03 -1.58
CA SER A 297 -8.28 -13.07 -0.90
C SER A 297 -7.49 -11.86 -0.38
N ALA A 298 -8.14 -10.70 -0.29
CA ALA A 298 -7.53 -9.49 0.24
C ALA A 298 -6.96 -9.68 1.66
N THR A 299 -7.62 -10.50 2.48
CA THR A 299 -7.14 -10.87 3.83
C THR A 299 -5.81 -11.65 3.78
N ASN A 300 -5.65 -12.54 2.81
CA ASN A 300 -4.42 -13.29 2.61
C ASN A 300 -3.32 -12.47 1.92
N SER A 301 -3.64 -11.31 1.35
CA SER A 301 -2.67 -10.45 0.68
C SER A 301 -1.59 -9.92 1.63
N GLY A 302 -1.94 -9.59 2.88
CA GLY A 302 -0.98 -9.20 3.91
C GLY A 302 0.02 -10.32 4.23
N LEU A 303 -0.46 -11.56 4.33
CA LEU A 303 0.39 -12.74 4.54
C LEU A 303 1.26 -13.07 3.33
N SER A 304 0.88 -12.63 2.14
CA SER A 304 1.65 -12.85 0.92
C SER A 304 3.02 -12.18 0.91
N LEU A 305 3.22 -11.12 1.72
CA LEU A 305 4.51 -10.46 1.90
C LEU A 305 5.45 -11.16 2.88
N VAL A 306 4.97 -12.13 3.65
CA VAL A 306 5.78 -12.86 4.65
C VAL A 306 7.05 -13.47 4.04
N PRO A 307 6.99 -14.16 2.88
CA PRO A 307 8.20 -14.72 2.26
C PRO A 307 9.25 -13.67 1.93
N LEU A 308 8.86 -12.56 1.30
CA LEU A 308 9.74 -11.44 0.97
C LEU A 308 10.39 -10.85 2.24
N THR A 309 9.58 -10.68 3.27
CA THR A 309 9.99 -10.13 4.56
C THR A 309 10.98 -11.03 5.28
N LEU A 310 10.71 -12.34 5.37
CA LEU A 310 11.63 -13.32 5.97
C LEU A 310 12.96 -13.34 5.22
N GLY A 311 12.94 -13.30 3.89
CA GLY A 311 14.14 -13.15 3.07
C GLY A 311 14.92 -11.88 3.43
N THR A 312 14.24 -10.73 3.54
CA THR A 312 14.86 -9.44 3.87
C THR A 312 15.51 -9.46 5.25
N VAL A 313 14.83 -10.03 6.24
CA VAL A 313 15.38 -10.21 7.60
C VAL A 313 16.63 -11.08 7.57
N ALA A 314 16.57 -12.25 6.95
CA ALA A 314 17.69 -13.16 6.85
C ALA A 314 18.88 -12.52 6.12
N GLY A 315 18.64 -11.88 4.97
CA GLY A 315 19.67 -11.18 4.20
C GLY A 315 20.32 -10.04 4.98
N SER A 316 19.54 -9.24 5.69
CA SER A 316 20.01 -8.13 6.52
C SER A 316 20.89 -8.62 7.70
N MET A 317 20.43 -9.65 8.41
CA MET A 317 21.19 -10.21 9.54
C MET A 317 22.49 -10.87 9.08
N LEU A 318 22.46 -11.66 8.01
CA LEU A 318 23.65 -12.32 7.48
C LEU A 318 24.64 -11.31 6.89
N ALA A 319 24.17 -10.26 6.23
CA ALA A 319 25.03 -9.19 5.74
C ALA A 319 25.72 -8.44 6.89
N GLY A 320 25.00 -8.15 7.97
CA GLY A 320 25.60 -7.54 9.16
C GLY A 320 26.70 -8.40 9.78
N GLN A 321 26.50 -9.74 9.85
CA GLN A 321 27.52 -10.69 10.32
C GLN A 321 28.70 -10.81 9.34
N ALA A 322 28.42 -10.85 8.04
CA ALA A 322 29.43 -10.96 7.01
C ALA A 322 30.38 -9.74 7.03
N VAL A 323 29.85 -8.53 7.19
CA VAL A 323 30.68 -7.31 7.33
C VAL A 323 31.59 -7.39 8.53
N MET A 324 31.13 -7.91 9.65
CA MET A 324 32.00 -8.09 10.85
C MET A 324 33.16 -9.04 10.58
N ARG A 325 32.96 -10.11 9.77
CA ARG A 325 33.97 -11.10 9.45
C ARG A 325 34.94 -10.63 8.35
N ILE A 326 34.36 -10.05 7.28
CA ILE A 326 35.11 -9.67 6.07
C ILE A 326 35.79 -8.29 6.25
N GLY A 327 35.18 -7.41 7.08
CA GLY A 327 35.66 -6.03 7.27
C GLY A 327 35.36 -5.09 6.09
N ARG A 328 34.68 -5.57 5.04
CA ARG A 328 34.38 -4.81 3.80
C ARG A 328 32.91 -4.93 3.45
N TYR A 329 32.23 -3.80 3.30
CA TYR A 329 30.79 -3.75 2.92
C TYR A 329 30.57 -3.64 1.40
N LYS A 330 31.53 -3.06 0.65
CA LYS A 330 31.38 -2.80 -0.80
C LYS A 330 31.08 -4.07 -1.63
N PRO A 331 31.78 -5.22 -1.46
CA PRO A 331 31.47 -6.42 -2.22
C PRO A 331 30.04 -6.93 -1.96
N LEU A 332 29.60 -6.86 -0.71
CA LEU A 332 28.25 -7.30 -0.31
C LEU A 332 27.16 -6.41 -0.91
N LEU A 333 27.38 -5.08 -0.96
CA LEU A 333 26.46 -4.15 -1.63
C LEU A 333 26.36 -4.42 -3.13
N LEU A 334 27.49 -4.63 -3.80
CA LEU A 334 27.49 -4.96 -5.22
C LEU A 334 26.81 -6.29 -5.50
N ALA A 335 27.10 -7.33 -4.70
CA ALA A 335 26.44 -8.63 -4.82
C ALA A 335 24.93 -8.54 -4.59
N SER A 336 24.49 -7.80 -3.55
CA SER A 336 23.10 -7.54 -3.25
C SER A 336 22.36 -6.83 -4.41
N SER A 337 22.95 -5.77 -4.94
CA SER A 337 22.37 -5.03 -6.06
C SER A 337 22.31 -5.87 -7.35
N ALA A 338 23.37 -6.61 -7.66
CA ALA A 338 23.41 -7.51 -8.82
C ALA A 338 22.40 -8.65 -8.69
N ALA A 339 22.29 -9.27 -7.49
CA ALA A 339 21.30 -10.30 -7.22
C ALA A 339 19.86 -9.78 -7.34
N SER A 340 19.59 -8.56 -6.83
CA SER A 340 18.27 -7.94 -6.96
C SER A 340 17.92 -7.71 -8.44
N LEU A 341 18.85 -7.18 -9.24
CA LEU A 341 18.65 -6.98 -10.67
C LEU A 341 18.39 -8.30 -11.40
N ALA A 342 19.23 -9.32 -11.14
CA ALA A 342 19.06 -10.65 -11.74
C ALA A 342 17.71 -11.26 -11.39
N LEU A 343 17.27 -11.14 -10.12
CA LEU A 343 15.97 -11.65 -9.69
C LEU A 343 14.80 -10.92 -10.35
N PHE A 344 14.87 -9.61 -10.57
CA PHE A 344 13.83 -8.92 -11.33
C PHE A 344 13.76 -9.39 -12.78
N LEU A 345 14.89 -9.67 -13.41
CA LEU A 345 14.89 -10.28 -14.75
C LEU A 345 14.30 -11.69 -14.75
N VAL A 346 14.58 -12.49 -13.72
CA VAL A 346 13.95 -13.81 -13.53
C VAL A 346 12.45 -13.68 -13.30
N PHE A 347 12.00 -12.74 -12.45
CA PHE A 347 10.58 -12.43 -12.28
C PHE A 347 9.92 -12.08 -13.60
N HIS A 348 10.54 -11.22 -14.41
CA HIS A 348 10.00 -10.83 -15.72
C HIS A 348 9.79 -12.03 -16.66
N GLN A 349 10.67 -13.04 -16.60
CA GLN A 349 10.57 -14.23 -17.47
C GLN A 349 9.63 -15.30 -16.94
N LEU A 350 9.59 -15.48 -15.61
CA LEU A 350 8.87 -16.59 -14.96
C LEU A 350 7.46 -16.23 -14.49
N LEU A 351 7.15 -14.95 -14.19
CA LEU A 351 5.81 -14.59 -13.74
C LEU A 351 4.81 -14.68 -14.89
N ARG A 352 4.01 -15.75 -14.85
CA ARG A 352 2.89 -16.01 -15.79
C ARG A 352 1.65 -16.41 -15.00
N VAL A 353 0.50 -16.49 -15.66
CA VAL A 353 -0.77 -16.89 -15.05
C VAL A 353 -0.67 -18.32 -14.48
N ASP A 354 0.06 -19.19 -15.11
CA ASP A 354 0.23 -20.62 -14.79
C ASP A 354 1.41 -20.93 -13.85
N THR A 355 2.27 -19.94 -13.53
CA THR A 355 3.43 -20.16 -12.63
C THR A 355 3.00 -20.75 -11.29
N PRO A 356 3.58 -21.87 -10.83
CA PRO A 356 3.22 -22.49 -9.56
C PRO A 356 3.49 -21.55 -8.37
N LEU A 357 2.62 -21.56 -7.36
CA LEU A 357 2.73 -20.67 -6.21
C LEU A 357 4.06 -20.82 -5.46
N TRP A 358 4.56 -22.05 -5.32
CA TRP A 358 5.81 -22.30 -4.61
C TRP A 358 7.02 -21.61 -5.29
N GLU A 359 7.04 -21.53 -6.62
CA GLU A 359 8.09 -20.80 -7.36
C GLU A 359 8.04 -19.30 -7.03
N VAL A 360 6.85 -18.72 -7.01
CA VAL A 360 6.66 -17.30 -6.64
C VAL A 360 7.15 -17.06 -5.21
N VAL A 361 6.80 -17.94 -4.27
CA VAL A 361 7.23 -17.84 -2.87
C VAL A 361 8.76 -17.93 -2.75
N VAL A 362 9.39 -18.87 -3.44
CA VAL A 362 10.86 -19.00 -3.45
C VAL A 362 11.51 -17.75 -4.02
N LEU A 363 11.02 -17.25 -5.14
CA LEU A 363 11.53 -16.02 -5.75
C LEU A 363 11.36 -14.80 -4.83
N MET A 364 10.25 -14.70 -4.10
CA MET A 364 10.02 -13.66 -3.10
C MET A 364 11.03 -13.73 -1.94
N VAL A 365 11.31 -14.93 -1.43
CA VAL A 365 12.34 -15.12 -0.38
C VAL A 365 13.72 -14.71 -0.90
N LEU A 366 14.08 -15.13 -2.10
CA LEU A 366 15.37 -14.79 -2.72
C LEU A 366 15.49 -13.27 -2.98
N LEU A 367 14.42 -12.63 -3.47
CA LEU A 367 14.39 -11.18 -3.68
C LEU A 367 14.51 -10.43 -2.36
N GLY A 368 13.78 -10.85 -1.34
CA GLY A 368 13.91 -10.31 0.01
C GLY A 368 15.34 -10.47 0.55
N PHE A 369 15.92 -11.65 0.37
CA PHE A 369 17.32 -11.91 0.77
C PHE A 369 18.31 -11.00 0.04
N ALA A 370 18.11 -10.76 -1.24
CA ALA A 370 18.90 -9.82 -2.02
C ALA A 370 18.71 -8.36 -1.56
N PHE A 371 17.52 -7.94 -1.16
CA PHE A 371 17.26 -6.60 -0.64
C PHE A 371 17.81 -6.37 0.77
N GLY A 372 17.84 -7.41 1.59
CA GLY A 372 18.19 -7.34 3.02
C GLY A 372 19.49 -6.57 3.33
N PRO A 373 20.59 -6.79 2.60
CA PRO A 373 21.87 -6.12 2.85
C PRO A 373 21.85 -4.62 2.57
N SER A 374 21.02 -4.16 1.62
CA SER A 374 21.13 -2.81 1.05
C SER A 374 20.91 -1.71 2.08
N MET A 375 19.78 -1.73 2.81
CA MET A 375 19.48 -0.67 3.76
C MET A 375 20.52 -0.52 4.89
N PRO A 376 20.90 -1.59 5.63
CA PRO A 376 21.87 -1.47 6.71
C PRO A 376 23.27 -1.13 6.21
N LEU A 377 23.69 -1.68 5.06
CA LEU A 377 25.05 -1.48 4.58
C LEU A 377 25.27 -0.11 3.94
N TYR A 378 24.29 0.45 3.21
CA TYR A 378 24.39 1.83 2.73
C TYR A 378 24.43 2.81 3.90
N THR A 379 23.60 2.62 4.91
CA THR A 379 23.63 3.45 6.12
C THR A 379 24.98 3.33 6.84
N LEU A 380 25.51 2.12 6.97
CA LEU A 380 26.83 1.89 7.55
C LEU A 380 27.94 2.58 6.73
N ALA A 381 27.90 2.50 5.41
CA ALA A 381 28.88 3.13 4.52
C ALA A 381 28.89 4.65 4.71
N VAL A 382 27.71 5.26 4.78
CA VAL A 382 27.56 6.71 5.02
C VAL A 382 28.04 7.11 6.40
N GLN A 383 27.65 6.38 7.44
CA GLN A 383 28.10 6.68 8.81
C GLN A 383 29.60 6.54 9.01
N ASN A 384 30.27 5.68 8.24
CA ASN A 384 31.71 5.51 8.27
C ASN A 384 32.47 6.52 7.39
N ALA A 385 31.75 7.19 6.47
CA ALA A 385 32.32 8.19 5.55
C ALA A 385 32.30 9.62 6.11
N VAL A 386 31.63 9.85 7.25
CA VAL A 386 31.46 11.16 7.87
C VAL A 386 32.05 11.21 9.27
N THR A 387 32.34 12.40 9.73
CA THR A 387 32.78 12.63 11.12
C THR A 387 31.64 12.42 12.10
N ARG A 388 31.96 12.16 13.36
CA ARG A 388 30.98 11.76 14.38
C ARG A 388 29.91 12.85 14.63
N ASP A 389 30.29 14.10 14.53
CA ASP A 389 29.43 15.28 14.67
C ASP A 389 28.40 15.43 13.52
N ARG A 390 28.60 14.74 12.40
CA ARG A 390 27.74 14.79 11.21
C ARG A 390 26.94 13.50 10.95
N ILE A 391 27.01 12.52 11.85
CA ILE A 391 26.31 11.23 11.68
C ILE A 391 24.79 11.43 11.61
N GLY A 392 24.25 12.37 12.39
CA GLY A 392 22.82 12.69 12.42
C GLY A 392 22.30 13.18 11.08
N THR A 393 22.87 14.28 10.58
CA THR A 393 22.51 14.85 9.27
C THR A 393 22.74 13.86 8.13
N ALA A 394 23.89 13.15 8.12
CA ALA A 394 24.21 12.22 7.05
C ALA A 394 23.26 10.99 7.01
N SER A 395 22.92 10.44 8.20
CA SER A 395 22.01 9.30 8.27
C SER A 395 20.57 9.67 7.92
N SER A 396 20.09 10.81 8.40
CA SER A 396 18.74 11.28 8.07
C SER A 396 18.61 11.70 6.61
N ALA A 397 19.67 12.29 6.03
CA ALA A 397 19.74 12.59 4.60
C ALA A 397 19.55 11.34 3.73
N THR A 398 20.26 10.26 4.04
CA THR A 398 20.12 9.01 3.28
C THR A 398 18.71 8.43 3.36
N GLN A 399 18.09 8.49 4.52
CA GLN A 399 16.70 8.03 4.70
C GLN A 399 15.69 8.95 3.98
N PHE A 400 15.92 10.26 4.01
CA PHE A 400 15.12 11.21 3.27
C PHE A 400 15.15 10.92 1.77
N PHE A 401 16.35 10.79 1.17
CA PHE A 401 16.47 10.49 -0.26
C PHE A 401 15.88 9.12 -0.62
N ARG A 402 16.05 8.12 0.23
CA ARG A 402 15.41 6.82 0.04
C ARG A 402 13.88 6.94 0.02
N GLN A 403 13.30 7.72 0.93
CA GLN A 403 11.85 7.92 1.02
C GLN A 403 11.29 8.69 -0.19
N VAL A 404 11.98 9.76 -0.58
CA VAL A 404 11.66 10.53 -1.80
C VAL A 404 11.74 9.61 -3.03
N GLY A 405 12.82 8.85 -3.15
CA GLY A 405 13.00 7.89 -4.24
C GLY A 405 11.91 6.82 -4.30
N SER A 406 11.48 6.30 -3.14
CA SER A 406 10.36 5.37 -3.05
C SER A 406 9.07 5.97 -3.62
N THR A 407 8.75 7.19 -3.23
CA THR A 407 7.51 7.86 -3.65
C THR A 407 7.53 8.16 -5.15
N VAL A 408 8.63 8.71 -5.66
CA VAL A 408 8.80 8.99 -7.11
C VAL A 408 8.71 7.72 -7.93
N ALA A 409 9.40 6.66 -7.50
CA ALA A 409 9.41 5.41 -8.25
C ALA A 409 8.05 4.72 -8.27
N VAL A 410 7.29 4.71 -7.15
CA VAL A 410 5.93 4.15 -7.13
C VAL A 410 5.01 4.90 -8.09
N ALA A 411 5.11 6.23 -8.15
CA ALA A 411 4.35 7.04 -9.11
C ALA A 411 4.69 6.69 -10.57
N LEU A 412 5.99 6.54 -10.88
CA LEU A 412 6.43 6.14 -12.21
C LEU A 412 6.00 4.72 -12.57
N LEU A 413 6.19 3.77 -11.65
CA LEU A 413 5.78 2.37 -11.85
C LEU A 413 4.26 2.25 -11.98
N GLY A 414 3.48 2.98 -11.18
CA GLY A 414 2.03 3.04 -11.28
C GLY A 414 1.58 3.58 -12.64
N THR A 415 2.23 4.63 -13.14
CA THR A 415 1.94 5.20 -14.47
C THR A 415 2.25 4.19 -15.60
N VAL A 416 3.41 3.53 -15.53
CA VAL A 416 3.79 2.49 -16.52
C VAL A 416 2.80 1.32 -16.46
N PHE A 417 2.45 0.87 -15.26
CA PHE A 417 1.49 -0.22 -15.05
C PHE A 417 0.10 0.13 -15.62
N SER A 418 -0.44 1.30 -15.27
CA SER A 418 -1.73 1.77 -15.78
C SER A 418 -1.73 1.92 -17.30
N GLY A 419 -0.67 2.53 -17.87
CA GLY A 419 -0.53 2.69 -19.31
C GLY A 419 -0.41 1.34 -20.05
N THR A 420 0.30 0.37 -19.46
CA THR A 420 0.43 -0.97 -20.05
C THR A 420 -0.91 -1.72 -20.04
N ILE A 421 -1.64 -1.68 -18.92
CA ILE A 421 -2.98 -2.28 -18.84
C ILE A 421 -3.91 -1.64 -19.86
N GLN A 422 -3.95 -0.30 -19.93
CA GLN A 422 -4.80 0.43 -20.87
C GLN A 422 -4.48 0.06 -22.32
N ALA A 423 -3.20 -0.03 -22.69
CA ALA A 423 -2.76 -0.44 -24.02
C ALA A 423 -3.19 -1.89 -24.34
N GLN A 424 -3.01 -2.83 -23.42
CA GLN A 424 -3.39 -4.22 -23.61
C GLN A 424 -4.91 -4.39 -23.69
N VAL A 425 -5.67 -3.73 -22.81
CA VAL A 425 -7.14 -3.75 -22.82
C VAL A 425 -7.66 -3.16 -24.13
N SER A 426 -7.12 -2.01 -24.58
CA SER A 426 -7.54 -1.37 -25.83
C SER A 426 -7.23 -2.21 -27.08
N GLN A 427 -6.16 -3.02 -27.06
CA GLN A 427 -5.82 -3.92 -28.17
C GLN A 427 -6.75 -5.12 -28.27
N HIS A 428 -7.25 -5.64 -27.14
CA HIS A 428 -8.10 -6.84 -27.09
C HIS A 428 -9.59 -6.52 -27.05
N LEU A 429 -9.97 -5.27 -26.76
CA LEU A 429 -11.35 -4.83 -26.85
C LEU A 429 -11.79 -4.63 -28.31
N PRO A 430 -12.98 -5.08 -28.68
CA PRO A 430 -13.60 -4.75 -29.96
C PRO A 430 -13.66 -3.23 -30.20
N PRO A 431 -13.59 -2.76 -31.46
CA PRO A 431 -13.48 -1.33 -31.80
C PRO A 431 -14.54 -0.43 -31.14
N GLN A 432 -15.76 -0.94 -30.99
CA GLN A 432 -16.88 -0.22 -30.39
C GLN A 432 -16.71 0.09 -28.89
N TYR A 433 -15.86 -0.66 -28.19
CA TYR A 433 -15.58 -0.47 -26.76
C TYR A 433 -14.25 0.24 -26.48
N ARG A 434 -13.46 0.55 -27.52
CA ARG A 434 -12.16 1.24 -27.36
C ARG A 434 -12.30 2.64 -26.77
N VAL A 435 -13.39 3.36 -27.11
CA VAL A 435 -13.68 4.70 -26.58
C VAL A 435 -13.97 4.65 -25.06
N ALA A 436 -14.60 3.58 -24.57
CA ALA A 436 -14.80 3.37 -23.13
C ALA A 436 -13.48 3.00 -22.42
N GLY A 437 -12.55 2.32 -23.11
CA GLY A 437 -11.23 1.94 -22.58
C GLY A 437 -10.26 3.11 -22.41
N GLU A 438 -10.39 4.19 -23.20
CA GLU A 438 -9.55 5.40 -23.08
C GLU A 438 -9.73 6.15 -21.75
N HIS A 439 -10.82 5.91 -21.04
CA HIS A 439 -11.14 6.54 -19.75
C HIS A 439 -10.98 5.63 -18.55
N ILE A 440 -10.45 4.41 -18.74
CA ILE A 440 -10.12 3.49 -17.63
C ILE A 440 -8.83 3.99 -16.95
N GLN A 441 -8.98 4.91 -16.02
CA GLN A 441 -7.92 5.27 -15.10
C GLN A 441 -7.87 4.20 -14.00
N VAL A 442 -6.89 3.30 -14.08
CA VAL A 442 -6.59 2.34 -13.02
C VAL A 442 -5.77 3.07 -11.96
N GLY A 443 -6.45 3.89 -11.15
CA GLY A 443 -5.88 4.56 -10.00
C GLY A 443 -6.46 3.99 -8.71
N GLU A 444 -5.63 3.76 -7.72
CA GLU A 444 -6.08 3.34 -6.39
C GLU A 444 -7.09 4.37 -5.83
N GLY A 445 -8.35 3.99 -5.77
CA GLY A 445 -9.36 4.69 -5.00
C GLY A 445 -10.59 5.23 -5.72
N ALA A 446 -10.48 5.81 -6.92
CA ALA A 446 -11.65 6.33 -7.64
C ALA A 446 -12.02 5.45 -8.86
N GLY A 447 -11.05 4.76 -9.45
CA GLY A 447 -11.25 3.98 -10.68
C GLY A 447 -11.97 2.66 -10.48
N ALA A 448 -11.84 2.01 -9.33
CA ALA A 448 -12.47 0.71 -9.10
C ALA A 448 -13.99 0.84 -8.95
N THR A 449 -14.47 1.85 -8.23
CA THR A 449 -15.90 2.12 -8.06
C THR A 449 -16.56 2.64 -9.32
N ASP A 450 -15.86 3.46 -10.11
CA ASP A 450 -16.38 3.98 -11.39
C ASP A 450 -16.31 2.89 -12.49
N LEU A 451 -15.29 2.05 -12.50
CA LEU A 451 -15.21 0.87 -13.36
C LEU A 451 -16.29 -0.14 -12.99
N GLU A 452 -16.48 -0.42 -11.71
CA GLU A 452 -17.55 -1.31 -11.23
C GLU A 452 -18.92 -0.74 -11.57
N ALA A 453 -19.16 0.57 -11.40
CA ALA A 453 -20.40 1.22 -11.80
C ALA A 453 -20.62 1.19 -13.32
N ARG A 454 -19.59 1.38 -14.13
CA ARG A 454 -19.68 1.33 -15.61
C ARG A 454 -19.79 -0.09 -16.14
N VAL A 455 -19.03 -1.03 -15.60
CA VAL A 455 -19.19 -2.46 -15.89
C VAL A 455 -20.60 -2.89 -15.49
N ARG A 456 -21.08 -2.49 -14.33
CA ARG A 456 -22.45 -2.75 -13.86
C ARG A 456 -23.49 -2.14 -14.78
N SER A 457 -23.33 -0.86 -15.19
CA SER A 457 -24.26 -0.21 -16.14
C SER A 457 -24.23 -0.86 -17.52
N GLY A 458 -23.07 -1.32 -17.99
CA GLY A 458 -22.92 -2.09 -19.23
C GLY A 458 -23.65 -3.44 -19.15
N PHE A 459 -23.47 -4.18 -18.05
CA PHE A 459 -24.24 -5.40 -17.81
C PHE A 459 -25.74 -5.14 -17.68
N GLU A 460 -26.16 -4.09 -16.97
CA GLU A 460 -27.58 -3.71 -16.87
C GLU A 460 -28.18 -3.31 -18.23
N GLN A 461 -27.37 -2.76 -19.12
CA GLN A 461 -27.80 -2.45 -20.49
C GLN A 461 -27.97 -3.72 -21.32
N VAL A 462 -27.02 -4.63 -21.28
CA VAL A 462 -27.12 -5.96 -21.93
C VAL A 462 -28.31 -6.74 -21.36
N TYR A 463 -28.51 -6.72 -20.05
CA TYR A 463 -29.68 -7.35 -19.42
C TYR A 463 -31.02 -6.78 -19.93
N ARG A 464 -31.14 -5.45 -20.04
CA ARG A 464 -32.33 -4.81 -20.60
C ARG A 464 -32.57 -5.15 -22.08
N GLU A 465 -31.49 -5.31 -22.86
CA GLU A 465 -31.60 -5.75 -24.24
C GLU A 465 -32.00 -7.23 -24.34
N ILE A 466 -31.52 -8.09 -23.44
CA ILE A 466 -31.96 -9.49 -23.33
C ILE A 466 -33.47 -9.55 -22.97
N GLU A 467 -33.91 -8.78 -21.97
CA GLU A 467 -35.34 -8.71 -21.62
C GLU A 467 -36.20 -8.30 -22.83
N ARG A 468 -35.81 -7.24 -23.56
CA ARG A 468 -36.54 -6.81 -24.77
C ARG A 468 -36.56 -7.83 -25.88
N ALA A 469 -35.42 -8.51 -26.09
CA ALA A 469 -35.35 -9.58 -27.08
C ALA A 469 -36.25 -10.77 -26.71
N LEU A 470 -36.32 -11.11 -25.42
CA LEU A 470 -37.22 -12.12 -24.89
C LEU A 470 -38.71 -11.72 -24.96
N GLU A 471 -39.03 -10.40 -24.92
CA GLU A 471 -40.35 -9.83 -25.14
C GLU A 471 -40.76 -9.78 -26.63
N GLY A 472 -39.86 -10.18 -27.53
CA GLY A 472 -40.11 -10.27 -28.97
C GLY A 472 -39.60 -9.07 -29.77
N ASP A 473 -38.81 -8.16 -29.16
CA ASP A 473 -38.16 -7.05 -29.86
C ASP A 473 -37.07 -7.56 -30.80
N GLN A 474 -37.37 -7.63 -32.08
CA GLN A 474 -36.43 -8.10 -33.10
C GLN A 474 -35.18 -7.19 -33.26
N GLN A 475 -35.26 -5.91 -32.90
CA GLN A 475 -34.09 -5.03 -32.95
C GLN A 475 -33.12 -5.33 -31.79
N ALA A 476 -33.65 -5.54 -30.58
CA ALA A 476 -32.87 -5.96 -29.44
C ALA A 476 -32.22 -7.33 -29.68
N TYR A 477 -32.98 -8.28 -30.27
CA TYR A 477 -32.44 -9.59 -30.65
C TYR A 477 -31.25 -9.49 -31.62
N ARG A 478 -31.37 -8.68 -32.69
CA ARG A 478 -30.26 -8.47 -33.65
C ARG A 478 -29.06 -7.84 -33.01
N ARG A 479 -29.23 -6.82 -32.15
CA ARG A 479 -28.13 -6.20 -31.43
C ARG A 479 -27.38 -7.19 -30.54
N LEU A 480 -28.09 -8.04 -29.80
CA LEU A 480 -27.49 -9.10 -28.97
C LEU A 480 -26.76 -10.14 -29.81
N GLN A 481 -27.27 -10.51 -30.99
CA GLN A 481 -26.59 -11.43 -31.90
C GLN A 481 -25.27 -10.86 -32.45
N GLU A 482 -25.24 -9.53 -32.68
CA GLU A 482 -24.05 -8.82 -33.18
C GLU A 482 -23.10 -8.41 -32.07
N ASP A 483 -23.55 -8.34 -30.80
CA ASP A 483 -22.74 -7.92 -29.68
C ASP A 483 -21.69 -8.99 -29.30
N PRO A 484 -20.37 -8.67 -29.43
CA PRO A 484 -19.31 -9.62 -29.14
C PRO A 484 -19.14 -9.94 -27.64
N LEU A 485 -19.75 -9.17 -26.73
CA LEU A 485 -19.72 -9.44 -25.28
C LEU A 485 -20.74 -10.51 -24.87
N VAL A 486 -21.72 -10.80 -25.69
CA VAL A 486 -22.71 -11.83 -25.42
C VAL A 486 -22.11 -13.20 -25.77
N PRO A 487 -22.01 -14.14 -24.80
CA PRO A 487 -21.49 -15.50 -25.04
C PRO A 487 -22.24 -16.21 -26.16
N ARG A 488 -21.54 -17.03 -26.94
CA ARG A 488 -22.14 -17.78 -28.05
C ARG A 488 -23.28 -18.69 -27.59
N GLU A 489 -23.10 -19.31 -26.43
CA GLU A 489 -24.11 -20.19 -25.83
C GLU A 489 -25.41 -19.42 -25.54
N LEU A 490 -25.31 -18.17 -25.10
CA LEU A 490 -26.47 -17.32 -24.83
C LEU A 490 -27.15 -16.85 -26.13
N LYS A 491 -26.37 -16.54 -27.18
CA LYS A 491 -26.89 -16.19 -28.51
C LYS A 491 -27.70 -17.32 -29.15
N GLU A 492 -27.22 -18.54 -28.98
CA GLU A 492 -27.89 -19.75 -29.50
C GLU A 492 -29.16 -20.09 -28.71
N GLN A 493 -29.27 -19.62 -27.46
CA GLN A 493 -30.43 -19.85 -26.60
C GLN A 493 -31.52 -18.77 -26.71
N LEU A 494 -31.23 -17.65 -27.37
CA LEU A 494 -32.20 -16.54 -27.54
C LEU A 494 -33.20 -16.86 -28.69
N PRO A 495 -34.50 -16.93 -28.43
CA PRO A 495 -35.47 -17.21 -29.46
C PRO A 495 -35.68 -16.05 -30.41
N ALA A 496 -35.69 -16.30 -31.72
CA ALA A 496 -35.86 -15.27 -32.75
C ALA A 496 -37.24 -14.60 -32.77
N GLY A 497 -38.25 -15.21 -32.16
CA GLY A 497 -39.64 -14.75 -32.14
C GLY A 497 -40.16 -14.32 -30.77
N GLY A 498 -39.32 -14.34 -29.73
CA GLY A 498 -39.74 -14.09 -28.34
C GLY A 498 -40.42 -15.30 -27.68
N ILE A 499 -40.74 -15.18 -26.40
CA ILE A 499 -41.39 -16.25 -25.63
C ILE A 499 -42.91 -16.06 -25.68
N PRO A 500 -43.74 -17.14 -25.90
CA PRO A 500 -45.19 -17.03 -25.89
C PRO A 500 -45.74 -16.38 -24.62
N ALA A 501 -46.70 -15.48 -24.75
CA ALA A 501 -47.22 -14.62 -23.66
C ALA A 501 -47.67 -15.42 -22.40
N GLN A 502 -48.18 -16.63 -22.56
CA GLN A 502 -48.59 -17.50 -21.45
C GLN A 502 -47.40 -18.02 -20.64
N VAL A 503 -46.29 -18.30 -21.32
CA VAL A 503 -45.04 -18.76 -20.70
C VAL A 503 -44.36 -17.57 -20.02
N GLN A 504 -44.36 -16.37 -20.63
CA GLN A 504 -43.86 -15.15 -20.01
C GLN A 504 -44.59 -14.80 -18.72
N ALA A 505 -45.94 -14.86 -18.71
CA ALA A 505 -46.73 -14.58 -17.50
C ALA A 505 -46.46 -15.58 -16.36
N ARG A 506 -46.17 -16.85 -16.71
CA ARG A 506 -45.81 -17.87 -15.74
C ARG A 506 -44.41 -17.62 -15.16
N MET A 507 -43.45 -17.20 -15.99
CA MET A 507 -42.09 -16.91 -15.58
C MET A 507 -41.97 -15.64 -14.76
N ALA A 508 -42.73 -14.60 -15.10
CA ALA A 508 -42.83 -13.39 -14.32
C ALA A 508 -43.32 -13.68 -12.88
N ARG A 509 -44.39 -14.47 -12.75
CA ARG A 509 -44.89 -14.91 -11.41
C ARG A 509 -43.89 -15.72 -10.62
N LEU A 510 -43.13 -16.61 -11.28
CA LEU A 510 -42.07 -17.37 -10.61
C LEU A 510 -40.90 -16.47 -10.19
N GLY A 511 -40.54 -15.48 -11.00
CA GLY A 511 -39.53 -14.49 -10.68
C GLY A 511 -39.92 -13.60 -9.49
N GLU A 512 -41.18 -13.13 -9.44
CA GLU A 512 -41.72 -12.35 -8.31
C GLU A 512 -41.78 -13.19 -7.03
N ALA A 513 -42.24 -14.43 -7.13
CA ALA A 513 -42.26 -15.36 -6.01
C ALA A 513 -40.86 -15.68 -5.49
N PHE A 514 -39.87 -15.83 -6.38
CA PHE A 514 -38.47 -16.07 -5.99
C PHE A 514 -37.87 -14.84 -5.28
N GLU A 515 -38.16 -13.65 -5.75
CA GLU A 515 -37.72 -12.39 -5.13
C GLU A 515 -38.38 -12.19 -3.76
N ALA A 516 -39.67 -12.47 -3.62
CA ALA A 516 -40.37 -12.44 -2.33
C ALA A 516 -39.78 -13.45 -1.35
N ALA A 517 -39.48 -14.65 -1.79
CA ALA A 517 -38.86 -15.70 -0.97
C ALA A 517 -37.45 -15.30 -0.49
N LEU A 518 -36.63 -14.66 -1.32
CA LEU A 518 -35.33 -14.13 -0.93
C LEU A 518 -35.41 -12.91 0.00
N ASN A 519 -36.50 -12.17 -0.04
CA ASN A 519 -36.76 -11.02 0.82
C ASN A 519 -37.42 -11.39 2.17
N GLY A 520 -37.63 -12.70 2.44
CA GLY A 520 -38.03 -13.20 3.75
C GLY A 520 -39.44 -13.78 3.83
N ASP A 521 -40.16 -13.95 2.70
CA ASP A 521 -41.43 -14.69 2.69
C ASP A 521 -41.19 -16.20 2.80
N GLU A 522 -41.28 -16.70 4.01
CA GLU A 522 -41.02 -18.09 4.36
C GLU A 522 -42.06 -19.04 3.74
N GLY A 523 -43.33 -18.60 3.57
CA GLY A 523 -44.37 -19.40 2.93
C GLY A 523 -44.08 -19.64 1.46
N THR A 524 -43.73 -18.58 0.73
CA THR A 524 -43.35 -18.64 -0.70
C THR A 524 -42.04 -19.40 -0.88
N ARG A 525 -41.10 -19.27 0.07
CA ARG A 525 -39.83 -19.99 0.04
C ARG A 525 -40.00 -21.51 0.16
N GLN A 526 -40.83 -21.99 1.06
CA GLN A 526 -41.14 -23.41 1.22
C GLN A 526 -41.88 -23.99 -0.01
N ALA A 527 -42.82 -23.21 -0.55
CA ALA A 527 -43.56 -23.62 -1.77
C ALA A 527 -42.60 -23.77 -2.98
N LEU A 528 -41.65 -22.83 -3.16
CA LEU A 528 -40.66 -22.90 -4.23
C LEU A 528 -39.64 -24.02 -4.05
N LEU A 529 -39.22 -24.32 -2.83
CA LEU A 529 -38.30 -25.41 -2.52
C LEU A 529 -38.95 -26.82 -2.79
N ALA A 530 -40.28 -26.89 -2.71
CA ALA A 530 -41.05 -28.10 -3.03
C ALA A 530 -41.24 -28.28 -4.55
N ASP A 531 -41.04 -27.29 -5.38
CA ASP A 531 -41.14 -27.39 -6.84
C ASP A 531 -39.94 -28.14 -7.40
N SER A 532 -40.22 -29.35 -7.95
CA SER A 532 -39.20 -30.20 -8.58
C SER A 532 -38.60 -29.61 -9.87
N GLN A 533 -39.27 -28.65 -10.49
CA GLN A 533 -38.85 -28.00 -11.72
C GLN A 533 -37.92 -26.77 -11.50
N LEU A 534 -37.73 -26.36 -10.27
CA LEU A 534 -36.84 -25.21 -9.94
C LEU A 534 -35.37 -25.54 -10.27
N PRO A 535 -34.63 -24.66 -10.98
CA PRO A 535 -33.23 -24.85 -11.28
C PRO A 535 -32.40 -25.10 -10.00
N ALA A 536 -31.33 -25.89 -10.09
CA ALA A 536 -30.49 -26.25 -8.95
C ALA A 536 -29.88 -25.01 -8.27
N GLU A 537 -29.47 -24.02 -9.07
CA GLU A 537 -28.90 -22.74 -8.61
C GLU A 537 -29.93 -21.93 -7.82
N ALA A 538 -31.18 -21.87 -8.29
CA ALA A 538 -32.27 -21.20 -7.59
C ALA A 538 -32.59 -21.89 -6.25
N ARG A 539 -32.56 -23.22 -6.22
CA ARG A 539 -32.78 -24.00 -5.01
C ARG A 539 -31.68 -23.76 -3.99
N GLN A 540 -30.42 -23.70 -4.41
CA GLN A 540 -29.29 -23.39 -3.55
C GLN A 540 -29.36 -21.97 -2.97
N ALA A 541 -29.75 -20.98 -3.78
CA ALA A 541 -29.92 -19.59 -3.33
C ALA A 541 -31.06 -19.44 -2.32
N LEU A 542 -32.15 -20.23 -2.43
CA LEU A 542 -33.22 -20.25 -1.44
C LEU A 542 -32.84 -20.96 -0.14
N GLN A 543 -31.95 -21.94 -0.19
CA GLN A 543 -31.43 -22.63 1.00
C GLN A 543 -30.47 -21.75 1.82
N SER A 544 -29.69 -20.90 1.14
CA SER A 544 -28.71 -20.03 1.76
C SER A 544 -28.79 -18.62 1.15
N PRO A 545 -29.82 -17.83 1.51
CA PRO A 545 -30.05 -16.53 0.86
C PRO A 545 -28.90 -15.55 1.14
N PRO A 546 -28.40 -14.88 0.11
CA PRO A 546 -27.33 -13.90 0.26
C PRO A 546 -27.73 -12.75 1.17
N ARG A 547 -26.83 -12.32 2.06
CA ARG A 547 -27.08 -11.19 2.98
C ARG A 547 -26.96 -9.84 2.27
N ASP A 548 -26.10 -9.76 1.25
CA ASP A 548 -25.87 -8.54 0.47
C ASP A 548 -27.03 -8.31 -0.53
N PRO A 549 -27.68 -7.13 -0.49
CA PRO A 549 -28.74 -6.78 -1.45
C PRO A 549 -28.29 -6.75 -2.91
N ALA A 550 -27.02 -6.49 -3.19
CA ALA A 550 -26.47 -6.47 -4.54
C ALA A 550 -26.29 -7.89 -5.08
N VAL A 551 -25.75 -8.78 -4.27
CA VAL A 551 -25.60 -10.21 -4.60
C VAL A 551 -26.98 -10.84 -4.76
N ARG A 552 -27.96 -10.47 -3.94
CA ARG A 552 -29.34 -10.95 -4.02
C ARG A 552 -30.00 -10.57 -5.35
N ARG A 553 -29.82 -9.33 -5.82
CA ARG A 553 -30.31 -8.88 -7.15
C ARG A 553 -29.63 -9.63 -8.31
N ALA A 554 -28.32 -9.88 -8.22
CA ALA A 554 -27.60 -10.65 -9.23
C ALA A 554 -28.10 -12.11 -9.32
N VAL A 555 -28.38 -12.72 -8.18
CA VAL A 555 -28.95 -14.08 -8.09
C VAL A 555 -30.37 -14.12 -8.66
N VAL A 556 -31.21 -13.13 -8.37
CA VAL A 556 -32.56 -13.01 -8.98
C VAL A 556 -32.47 -12.93 -10.51
N ALA A 557 -31.54 -12.13 -11.02
CA ALA A 557 -31.30 -11.98 -12.46
C ALA A 557 -30.83 -13.30 -13.11
N SER A 558 -29.88 -14.01 -12.49
CA SER A 558 -29.36 -15.29 -13.01
C SER A 558 -30.45 -16.38 -13.01
N VAL A 559 -31.28 -16.44 -11.98
CA VAL A 559 -32.39 -17.38 -11.88
C VAL A 559 -33.49 -17.06 -12.89
N ARG A 560 -33.83 -15.80 -13.11
CA ARG A 560 -34.75 -15.39 -14.19
C ARG A 560 -34.23 -15.81 -15.56
N ALA A 561 -32.94 -15.65 -15.83
CA ALA A 561 -32.33 -16.12 -17.07
C ALA A 561 -32.41 -17.65 -17.24
N ALA A 562 -32.12 -18.41 -16.19
CA ALA A 562 -32.21 -19.87 -16.19
C ALA A 562 -33.66 -20.38 -16.35
N LEU A 563 -34.63 -19.73 -15.73
CA LEU A 563 -36.06 -20.03 -15.90
C LEU A 563 -36.53 -19.76 -17.33
N ASN A 564 -36.08 -18.66 -17.93
CA ASN A 564 -36.38 -18.32 -19.31
C ASN A 564 -35.77 -19.33 -20.31
N ALA A 565 -34.54 -19.79 -20.10
CA ALA A 565 -33.91 -20.80 -20.92
C ALA A 565 -34.69 -22.15 -20.87
N ARG A 566 -35.19 -22.54 -19.70
CA ARG A 566 -35.99 -23.77 -19.55
C ARG A 566 -37.38 -23.63 -20.16
N ALA A 567 -37.98 -22.43 -20.15
CA ALA A 567 -39.23 -22.16 -20.84
C ALA A 567 -39.14 -22.37 -22.35
N GLN A 568 -37.98 -22.06 -22.94
CA GLN A 568 -37.70 -22.25 -24.36
C GLN A 568 -37.65 -23.75 -24.72
N GLN A 569 -37.02 -24.56 -23.88
CA GLN A 569 -36.99 -25.99 -24.09
C GLN A 569 -38.41 -26.61 -24.06
N VAL A 570 -39.24 -26.14 -23.12
CA VAL A 570 -40.63 -26.59 -23.01
C VAL A 570 -41.46 -26.09 -24.19
N ALA A 571 -41.28 -24.85 -24.65
CA ALA A 571 -41.97 -24.30 -25.81
C ALA A 571 -41.60 -25.02 -27.12
N ALA A 572 -40.28 -25.32 -27.30
CA ALA A 572 -39.79 -26.07 -28.45
C ALA A 572 -40.23 -27.56 -28.46
N GLU A 573 -40.42 -28.17 -27.29
CA GLU A 573 -41.00 -29.49 -27.18
C GLU A 573 -42.49 -29.54 -27.47
N THR A 574 -43.24 -28.48 -27.13
CA THR A 574 -44.67 -28.36 -27.38
C THR A 574 -44.99 -28.05 -28.88
N GLU A 575 -44.08 -27.38 -29.60
CA GLU A 575 -44.18 -27.18 -31.05
C GLU A 575 -43.82 -28.42 -31.87
N ARG A 576 -43.17 -29.41 -31.29
CA ARG A 576 -42.82 -30.67 -31.94
C ARG A 576 -43.83 -31.80 -31.71
N GLN A 577 -44.79 -31.62 -30.81
CA GLN A 577 -45.98 -32.48 -30.61
C GLN A 577 -47.20 -31.92 -31.31
#